data_2caeac9219fa96ace538f09dce817bc8
#
_entry.id   2caeac9219fa96ace538f09dce817bc8
#
_cell.length_a   1.000
_cell.length_b   1.000
_cell.length_c   1.000
_cell.angle_alpha   90.00
_cell.angle_beta   90.00
_cell.angle_gamma   90.00
#
_symmetry.space_group_name_H-M   'P 1'
#
loop_
_entity.id
_entity.type
_entity.pdbx_description
1 polymer ?
#
loop_
_entity_poly.entity_id
_entity_poly.type
_entity_poly.pdbx_seq_one_letter_code
_entity_poly.pdbx_strand_id
1 'polypeptide(L)'
;MLAIGRALVGNPNVLLMDEPSEGLAPVIVEELQSVINLLREESSMTIVLVEQNSRVALEFSERCIVMNRGRIVRDGSSETLRQDQTLLERLIGVDSSML
;
A
#
# COMPACT_ATOMS: atom_id res chain seq x y z
N MET A 1 2.62 5.08 14.21
CA MET A 1 1.20 5.38 14.58
C MET A 1 0.98 6.81 15.05
N LEU A 2 1.92 7.39 15.75
CA LEU A 2 1.80 8.79 16.18
C LEU A 2 1.70 9.75 14.99
N ALA A 3 2.45 9.48 13.92
CA ALA A 3 2.41 10.33 12.72
C ALA A 3 1.03 10.32 12.06
N ILE A 4 0.35 9.18 12.06
CA ILE A 4 -1.01 9.07 11.53
C ILE A 4 -1.97 9.90 12.38
N GLY A 5 -1.85 9.80 13.71
CA GLY A 5 -2.68 10.59 14.61
C GLY A 5 -2.51 12.09 14.38
N ARG A 6 -1.27 12.55 14.19
CA ARG A 6 -0.99 13.96 13.93
C ARG A 6 -1.60 14.42 12.61
N ALA A 7 -1.52 13.59 11.57
CA ALA A 7 -2.14 13.91 10.29
C ALA A 7 -3.65 14.02 10.39
N LEU A 8 -4.28 13.13 11.16
CA LEU A 8 -5.73 13.09 11.33
C LEU A 8 -6.28 14.29 12.10
N VAL A 9 -5.50 14.88 12.98
CA VAL A 9 -5.92 16.09 13.71
C VAL A 9 -6.27 17.22 12.74
N GLY A 10 -5.59 17.28 11.60
CA GLY A 10 -5.89 18.27 10.56
C GLY A 10 -7.15 18.00 9.77
N ASN A 11 -7.86 16.89 10.02
CA ASN A 11 -9.07 16.49 9.32
C ASN A 11 -8.90 16.49 7.79
N PRO A 12 -7.91 15.76 7.26
CA PRO A 12 -7.60 15.80 5.83
C PRO A 12 -8.64 15.06 4.99
N ASN A 13 -8.76 15.45 3.72
CA ASN A 13 -9.52 14.70 2.72
C ASN A 13 -8.68 13.60 2.07
N VAL A 14 -7.37 13.78 2.06
CA VAL A 14 -6.41 12.83 1.50
C VAL A 14 -5.33 12.59 2.54
N LEU A 15 -5.08 11.33 2.83
CA LEU A 15 -3.99 10.90 3.71
C LEU A 15 -2.95 10.19 2.85
N LEU A 16 -1.74 10.71 2.88
CA LEU A 16 -0.62 10.15 2.15
C LEU A 16 0.32 9.46 3.13
N MET A 17 0.57 8.17 2.93
CA MET A 17 1.46 7.38 3.78
C MET A 17 2.59 6.80 2.95
N ASP A 18 3.81 7.07 3.35
CA ASP A 18 5.01 6.61 2.67
C ASP A 18 5.68 5.51 3.50
N GLU A 19 5.63 4.29 2.99
CA GLU A 19 6.21 3.10 3.60
C GLU A 19 5.85 2.94 5.09
N PRO A 20 4.56 2.99 5.44
CA PRO A 20 4.17 2.99 6.85
C PRO A 20 4.47 1.66 7.57
N SER A 21 4.67 0.57 6.83
CA SER A 21 4.98 -0.73 7.43
C SER A 21 6.47 -0.95 7.64
N GLU A 22 7.33 -0.08 7.13
CA GLU A 22 8.78 -0.26 7.21
C GLU A 22 9.25 -0.27 8.67
N GLY A 23 10.02 -1.30 9.00
CA GLY A 23 10.59 -1.43 10.33
C GLY A 23 9.62 -1.91 11.41
N LEU A 24 8.36 -2.19 11.04
CA LEU A 24 7.36 -2.65 11.99
C LEU A 24 7.33 -4.17 12.10
N ALA A 25 7.09 -4.68 13.31
CA ALA A 25 6.84 -6.10 13.51
C ALA A 25 5.52 -6.52 12.85
N PRO A 26 5.38 -7.78 12.43
CA PRO A 26 4.17 -8.26 11.76
C PRO A 26 2.86 -7.96 12.51
N VAL A 27 2.86 -8.11 13.83
CA VAL A 27 1.66 -7.83 14.62
C VAL A 27 1.27 -6.35 14.54
N ILE A 28 2.26 -5.47 14.48
CA ILE A 28 1.99 -4.03 14.36
C ILE A 28 1.52 -3.68 12.96
N VAL A 29 2.00 -4.39 11.94
CA VAL A 29 1.50 -4.23 10.57
C VAL A 29 0.03 -4.59 10.50
N GLU A 30 -0.39 -5.65 11.19
CA GLU A 30 -1.80 -6.03 11.25
C GLU A 30 -2.66 -4.96 11.93
N GLU A 31 -2.15 -4.36 13.00
CA GLU A 31 -2.85 -3.26 13.67
C GLU A 31 -2.97 -2.05 12.74
N LEU A 32 -1.92 -1.73 12.00
CA LEU A 32 -1.95 -0.66 11.03
C LEU A 32 -3.00 -0.92 9.96
N GLN A 33 -3.09 -2.14 9.46
CA GLN A 33 -4.10 -2.52 8.48
C GLN A 33 -5.50 -2.31 9.03
N SER A 34 -5.73 -2.69 10.28
CA SER A 34 -7.03 -2.49 10.93
C SER A 34 -7.41 -1.01 11.01
N VAL A 35 -6.45 -0.16 11.35
CA VAL A 35 -6.67 1.28 11.41
C VAL A 35 -7.01 1.84 10.03
N ILE A 36 -6.27 1.44 9.01
CA ILE A 36 -6.51 1.89 7.64
C ILE A 36 -7.89 1.46 7.16
N ASN A 37 -8.28 0.21 7.43
CA ASN A 37 -9.60 -0.28 7.05
C ASN A 37 -10.71 0.50 7.76
N LEU A 38 -10.53 0.81 9.02
CA LEU A 38 -11.48 1.59 9.79
C LEU A 38 -11.65 2.99 9.20
N LEU A 39 -10.55 3.64 8.84
CA LEU A 39 -10.59 4.96 8.21
C LEU A 39 -11.30 4.92 6.87
N ARG A 40 -11.11 3.86 6.10
CA ARG A 40 -11.78 3.70 4.81
C ARG A 40 -13.28 3.52 4.96
N GLU A 41 -13.70 2.78 5.98
CA GLU A 41 -15.11 2.46 6.19
C GLU A 41 -15.89 3.60 6.81
N GLU A 42 -15.28 4.34 7.73
CA GLU A 42 -15.97 5.35 8.53
C GLU A 42 -15.77 6.78 8.04
N SER A 43 -14.91 6.99 7.08
CA SER A 43 -14.69 8.33 6.54
C SER A 43 -14.67 8.30 5.02
N SER A 44 -14.89 9.46 4.41
CA SER A 44 -14.78 9.61 2.96
C SER A 44 -13.35 9.96 2.52
N MET A 45 -12.39 9.73 3.42
CA MET A 45 -11.00 10.07 3.18
C MET A 45 -10.40 9.18 2.11
N THR A 46 -9.66 9.78 1.19
CA THR A 46 -8.84 9.05 0.23
C THR A 46 -7.49 8.76 0.87
N ILE A 47 -7.06 7.50 0.80
CA ILE A 47 -5.77 7.09 1.35
C ILE A 47 -4.87 6.67 0.20
N VAL A 48 -3.69 7.27 0.11
CA VAL A 48 -2.64 6.89 -0.83
C VAL A 48 -1.50 6.29 -0.04
N LEU A 49 -1.19 5.04 -0.36
CA LEU A 49 -0.17 4.26 0.32
C LEU A 49 0.97 3.98 -0.63
N VAL A 50 2.18 4.37 -0.25
CA VAL A 50 3.39 4.03 -1.00
C VAL A 50 4.13 2.94 -0.23
N GLU A 51 4.33 1.78 -0.86
CA GLU A 51 4.96 0.64 -0.23
C GLU A 51 5.88 -0.09 -1.21
N GLN A 52 7.08 -0.43 -0.77
CA GLN A 52 7.96 -1.33 -1.52
C GLN A 52 7.60 -2.79 -1.29
N ASN A 53 7.02 -3.09 -0.14
CA ASN A 53 6.53 -4.42 0.17
C ASN A 53 5.23 -4.65 -0.58
N SER A 54 5.30 -5.40 -1.68
CA SER A 54 4.14 -5.62 -2.55
C SER A 54 3.00 -6.32 -1.82
N ARG A 55 3.30 -7.22 -0.91
CA ARG A 55 2.28 -7.93 -0.15
C ARG A 55 1.45 -6.96 0.69
N VAL A 56 2.11 -6.05 1.39
CA VAL A 56 1.43 -5.04 2.19
C VAL A 56 0.61 -4.11 1.30
N ALA A 57 1.19 -3.63 0.21
CA ALA A 57 0.48 -2.75 -0.72
C ALA A 57 -0.80 -3.39 -1.24
N LEU A 58 -0.73 -4.66 -1.63
CA LEU A 58 -1.89 -5.36 -2.19
C LEU A 58 -2.95 -5.68 -1.14
N GLU A 59 -2.54 -5.98 0.08
CA GLU A 59 -3.49 -6.28 1.16
C GLU A 59 -4.21 -5.03 1.65
N PHE A 60 -3.55 -3.87 1.61
CA PHE A 60 -4.07 -2.63 2.17
C PHE A 60 -4.91 -1.84 1.17
N SER A 61 -4.91 -2.20 -0.11
CA SER A 61 -5.52 -1.40 -1.15
C SER A 61 -6.43 -2.23 -2.06
N GLU A 62 -7.40 -1.56 -2.67
CA GLU A 62 -8.25 -2.15 -3.70
C GLU A 62 -7.71 -1.87 -5.10
N ARG A 63 -7.11 -0.70 -5.27
CA ARG A 63 -6.47 -0.29 -6.52
C ARG A 63 -4.98 -0.21 -6.29
N CYS A 64 -4.23 -0.72 -7.21
CA CYS A 64 -2.78 -0.75 -7.15
C CYS A 64 -2.18 -0.12 -8.40
N ILE A 65 -1.23 0.79 -8.18
CA ILE A 65 -0.45 1.39 -9.25
C ILE A 65 0.98 0.90 -9.05
N VAL A 66 1.50 0.20 -10.05
CA VAL A 66 2.87 -0.30 -10.01
C VAL A 66 3.76 0.63 -10.81
N MET A 67 4.83 1.10 -10.17
CA MET A 67 5.80 1.96 -10.80
C MET A 67 7.13 1.25 -10.91
N ASN A 68 7.81 1.46 -12.03
CA ASN A 68 9.14 0.94 -12.26
C ASN A 68 9.94 1.99 -13.02
N ARG A 69 11.06 2.39 -12.44
CA ARG A 69 11.98 3.38 -13.03
C ARG A 69 11.27 4.69 -13.40
N GLY A 70 10.42 5.16 -12.50
CA GLY A 70 9.71 6.43 -12.68
C GLY A 70 8.53 6.36 -13.63
N ARG A 71 8.12 5.18 -14.07
CA ARG A 71 6.99 4.99 -14.97
C ARG A 71 5.92 4.13 -14.34
N ILE A 72 4.67 4.44 -14.66
CA ILE A 72 3.56 3.57 -14.28
C ILE A 72 3.52 2.42 -15.29
N VAL A 73 3.71 1.21 -14.79
CA VAL A 73 3.70 0.00 -15.64
C VAL A 73 2.39 -0.76 -15.53
N ARG A 74 1.60 -0.47 -14.51
CA ARG A 74 0.27 -1.05 -14.36
C ARG A 74 -0.57 -0.20 -13.41
N ASP A 75 -1.85 -0.10 -13.73
CA ASP A 75 -2.87 0.51 -12.88
C ASP A 75 -4.10 -0.38 -12.94
N GLY A 76 -4.47 -0.96 -11.83
CA GLY A 76 -5.59 -1.88 -11.82
C GLY A 76 -5.94 -2.41 -10.43
N SER A 77 -6.72 -3.48 -10.41
CA SER A 77 -7.18 -4.11 -9.18
C SER A 77 -6.03 -4.79 -8.44
N SER A 78 -5.96 -4.56 -7.14
CA SER A 78 -5.02 -5.29 -6.29
C SER A 78 -5.33 -6.78 -6.26
N GLU A 79 -6.60 -7.14 -6.32
CA GLU A 79 -7.00 -8.54 -6.31
C GLU A 79 -6.44 -9.30 -7.51
N THR A 80 -6.44 -8.70 -8.68
CA THR A 80 -5.86 -9.32 -9.87
C THR A 80 -4.40 -9.65 -9.66
N LEU A 81 -3.65 -8.74 -9.08
CA LEU A 81 -2.23 -8.97 -8.80
C LEU A 81 -2.01 -9.99 -7.69
N ARG A 82 -2.87 -10.02 -6.69
CA ARG A 82 -2.79 -11.03 -5.64
C ARG A 82 -2.98 -12.44 -6.19
N GLN A 83 -3.83 -12.59 -7.19
CA GLN A 83 -4.14 -13.88 -7.80
C GLN A 83 -3.12 -14.29 -8.86
N ASP A 84 -2.34 -13.37 -9.39
CA ASP A 84 -1.39 -13.64 -10.46
C ASP A 84 0.02 -13.26 -10.03
N GLN A 85 0.68 -14.17 -9.33
CA GLN A 85 2.03 -13.95 -8.84
C GLN A 85 3.05 -13.79 -9.97
N THR A 86 2.82 -14.47 -11.08
CA THR A 86 3.72 -14.36 -12.24
C THR A 86 3.69 -12.96 -12.82
N LEU A 87 2.50 -12.39 -12.93
CA LEU A 87 2.35 -11.01 -13.41
C LEU A 87 3.01 -10.04 -12.43
N LEU A 88 2.76 -10.21 -11.13
CA LEU A 88 3.35 -9.35 -10.12
C LEU A 88 4.88 -9.40 -10.17
N GLU A 89 5.46 -10.58 -10.23
CA GLU A 89 6.90 -10.74 -10.34
C GLU A 89 7.46 -10.09 -11.59
N ARG A 90 6.74 -10.18 -12.68
CA ARG A 90 7.16 -9.57 -13.94
C ARG A 90 7.17 -8.05 -13.86
N LEU A 91 6.23 -7.47 -13.12
CA LEU A 91 6.11 -6.03 -13.02
C LEU A 91 7.11 -5.41 -12.04
N ILE A 92 7.37 -6.07 -10.92
CA ILE A 92 8.21 -5.53 -9.85
C ILE A 92 9.47 -6.33 -9.60
N GLY A 93 9.42 -7.62 -9.86
CA GLY A 93 10.51 -8.55 -9.58
C GLY A 93 11.43 -8.78 -10.75
N VAL A 94 11.28 -8.00 -11.79
CA VAL A 94 12.13 -8.12 -12.96
C VAL A 94 13.59 -8.14 -12.58
N ASP A 95 13.95 -7.25 -11.71
CA ASP A 95 15.34 -7.11 -11.32
C ASP A 95 15.79 -8.27 -10.46
N SER A 96 14.90 -8.83 -9.67
CA SER A 96 15.23 -9.98 -8.87
C SER A 96 15.47 -11.22 -9.71
N SER A 97 14.84 -11.32 -10.87
CA SER A 97 15.06 -12.45 -11.76
C SER A 97 16.44 -12.45 -12.37
N MET A 98 17.11 -11.34 -12.32
CA MET A 98 18.48 -11.22 -12.83
C MET A 98 19.53 -11.57 -11.79
N LEU A 99 19.10 -11.74 -10.60
CA LEU A 99 19.98 -12.12 -9.51
C LEU A 99 20.14 -13.63 -9.44
#